data_9636e1468bafcceaf8ad7f594420d4f8
#
_entry.id   9636e1468bafcceaf8ad7f594420d4f8
#
_cell.length_a   1.000
_cell.length_b   1.000
_cell.length_c   1.000
_cell.angle_alpha   90.00
_cell.angle_beta   90.00
_cell.angle_gamma   90.00
#
_symmetry.space_group_name_H-M   'P 1'
#
loop_
_entity.id
_entity.type
_entity.pdbx_description
1 polymer ?
#
loop_
_entity_poly.entity_id
_entity_poly.type
_entity_poly.pdbx_seq_one_letter_code
_entity_poly.pdbx_strand_id
1 'polypeptide(L)'
;LKQAHITLSICFALPLLPFANNLANGTFTVVLFTALIMFIIRSVHLILKTSKLKRNTITPLSEKKSIDALNTGILFCRNDGQILLANHCISNLMTEIFNKEFTSGIKFINEIRNISNIQNQQTVCKVKNSYYMIKQTEMYIKKKPYFLITSTNVTEQMNAMQELLSLKARLVQKGNELNFQLNNLETSCKEGALLQIRTKVHDLLGQKLSVLLRKLQNKD
;
A
#
# COMPACT_ATOMS: atom_id res chain seq x y z
N LEU A 1 7.93 39.68 -7.68
CA LEU A 1 9.15 40.02 -6.94
C LEU A 1 10.28 40.55 -7.87
N LYS A 2 10.60 39.87 -8.99
CA LYS A 2 11.65 40.32 -9.93
C LYS A 2 11.31 41.70 -10.57
N GLN A 3 10.06 41.96 -10.95
CA GLN A 3 9.66 43.25 -11.51
C GLN A 3 9.74 44.39 -10.49
N ALA A 4 9.37 44.15 -9.22
CA ALA A 4 9.48 45.16 -8.17
C ALA A 4 10.93 45.56 -7.87
N HIS A 5 11.90 44.66 -8.09
CA HIS A 5 13.33 44.95 -7.93
C HIS A 5 13.88 45.77 -9.06
N ILE A 6 13.46 45.51 -10.29
CA ILE A 6 13.89 46.26 -11.46
C ILE A 6 13.34 47.69 -11.40
N THR A 7 12.06 47.87 -11.07
CA THR A 7 11.45 49.20 -10.93
C THR A 7 12.07 50.02 -9.81
N LEU A 8 12.42 49.37 -8.67
CA LEU A 8 13.07 50.03 -7.55
C LEU A 8 14.52 50.46 -7.88
N SER A 9 15.27 49.62 -8.63
CA SER A 9 16.63 49.96 -9.11
C SER A 9 16.58 51.10 -10.08
N ILE A 10 15.60 51.18 -10.99
CA ILE A 10 15.40 52.26 -11.92
C ILE A 10 15.02 53.55 -11.20
N CYS A 11 14.13 53.50 -10.20
CA CYS A 11 13.74 54.67 -9.41
C CYS A 11 14.90 55.27 -8.57
N PHE A 12 15.89 54.47 -8.20
CA PHE A 12 17.09 54.97 -7.49
C PHE A 12 18.18 55.49 -8.43
N ALA A 13 18.27 54.96 -9.66
CA ALA A 13 19.23 55.39 -10.66
C ALA A 13 18.87 56.71 -11.37
N LEU A 14 17.56 56.95 -11.59
CA LEU A 14 17.05 58.11 -12.29
C LEU A 14 17.40 59.47 -11.62
N PRO A 15 17.25 59.67 -10.31
CA PRO A 15 17.58 60.94 -9.67
C PRO A 15 19.08 61.18 -9.52
N LEU A 16 19.95 60.19 -9.75
CA LEU A 16 21.43 60.35 -9.70
C LEU A 16 21.98 60.93 -10.99
N LEU A 17 21.29 60.82 -12.12
CA LEU A 17 21.73 61.30 -13.42
C LEU A 17 21.93 62.85 -13.54
N PRO A 18 20.98 63.72 -13.04
CA PRO A 18 21.19 65.16 -13.08
C PRO A 18 22.21 65.69 -12.07
N PHE A 19 22.42 64.97 -10.95
CA PHE A 19 23.41 65.32 -9.91
C PHE A 19 24.83 65.07 -10.34
N ALA A 20 25.08 64.12 -11.24
CA ALA A 20 26.41 63.78 -11.74
C ALA A 20 27.08 64.90 -12.48
N ASN A 21 26.32 65.83 -13.13
CA ASN A 21 26.86 66.93 -13.89
C ASN A 21 27.16 68.20 -13.08
N ASN A 22 26.65 68.33 -11.85
CA ASN A 22 26.78 69.57 -11.06
C ASN A 22 27.62 69.43 -9.77
N LEU A 23 28.12 68.22 -9.42
CA LEU A 23 28.94 68.03 -8.25
C LEU A 23 30.37 67.67 -8.62
N ALA A 24 31.16 68.69 -8.94
CA ALA A 24 32.59 68.64 -8.77
C ALA A 24 32.86 68.54 -7.27
N ASN A 25 33.53 67.48 -6.86
CA ASN A 25 34.26 67.32 -5.58
C ASN A 25 33.51 66.81 -4.34
N GLY A 26 33.84 65.62 -3.92
CA GLY A 26 33.71 65.09 -2.54
C GLY A 26 32.30 64.59 -2.14
N THR A 27 31.27 65.35 -2.35
CA THR A 27 29.90 64.99 -1.95
C THR A 27 29.30 63.90 -2.81
N PHE A 28 29.59 63.87 -4.11
CA PHE A 28 29.15 62.82 -5.02
C PHE A 28 29.74 61.45 -4.65
N THR A 29 31.03 61.41 -4.30
CA THR A 29 31.69 60.19 -3.88
C THR A 29 31.08 59.63 -2.61
N VAL A 30 30.73 60.48 -1.62
CA VAL A 30 30.07 60.07 -0.36
C VAL A 30 28.68 59.50 -0.63
N VAL A 31 27.86 60.14 -1.47
CA VAL A 31 26.53 59.65 -1.86
C VAL A 31 26.61 58.31 -2.59
N LEU A 32 27.60 58.16 -3.48
CA LEU A 32 27.82 56.91 -4.21
C LEU A 32 28.27 55.76 -3.28
N PHE A 33 29.15 56.03 -2.32
CA PHE A 33 29.56 55.06 -1.32
C PHE A 33 28.40 54.66 -0.39
N THR A 34 27.58 55.59 0.07
CA THR A 34 26.42 55.27 0.91
C THR A 34 25.38 54.47 0.15
N ALA A 35 25.09 54.74 -1.12
CA ALA A 35 24.21 53.98 -1.99
C ALA A 35 24.75 52.56 -2.19
N LEU A 36 26.05 52.37 -2.37
CA LEU A 36 26.69 51.08 -2.58
C LEU A 36 26.64 50.24 -1.30
N ILE A 37 26.87 50.83 -0.14
CA ILE A 37 26.75 50.16 1.15
C ILE A 37 25.31 49.70 1.40
N MET A 38 24.32 50.55 1.16
CA MET A 38 22.89 50.21 1.28
C MET A 38 22.50 49.06 0.32
N PHE A 39 23.03 49.06 -0.91
CA PHE A 39 22.80 47.97 -1.86
C PHE A 39 23.40 46.66 -1.40
N ILE A 40 24.60 46.67 -0.86
CA ILE A 40 25.25 45.46 -0.28
C ILE A 40 24.46 44.93 0.90
N ILE A 41 24.08 45.77 1.86
CA ILE A 41 23.29 45.39 3.03
C ILE A 41 21.96 44.73 2.58
N ARG A 42 21.27 45.34 1.63
CA ARG A 42 20.04 44.82 1.10
C ARG A 42 20.22 43.51 0.34
N SER A 43 21.26 43.37 -0.43
CA SER A 43 21.62 42.13 -1.15
C SER A 43 21.89 40.99 -0.14
N VAL A 44 22.68 41.23 0.88
CA VAL A 44 22.97 40.26 1.96
C VAL A 44 21.67 39.87 2.69
N HIS A 45 20.83 40.85 3.05
CA HIS A 45 19.54 40.56 3.72
C HIS A 45 18.64 39.70 2.84
N LEU A 46 18.56 39.95 1.52
CA LEU A 46 17.79 39.13 0.59
C LEU A 46 18.36 37.71 0.46
N ILE A 47 19.68 37.56 0.40
CA ILE A 47 20.34 36.26 0.34
C ILE A 47 20.03 35.46 1.63
N LEU A 48 20.14 36.08 2.81
CA LEU A 48 19.82 35.47 4.08
C LEU A 48 18.34 35.07 4.20
N LYS A 49 17.43 35.95 3.74
CA LYS A 49 15.99 35.67 3.73
C LYS A 49 15.63 34.55 2.76
N THR A 50 16.19 34.54 1.56
CA THR A 50 15.96 33.45 0.57
C THR A 50 16.60 32.15 1.03
N SER A 51 17.76 32.19 1.68
CA SER A 51 18.41 31.01 2.27
C SER A 51 17.59 30.41 3.42
N LYS A 52 17.02 31.24 4.32
CA LYS A 52 16.09 30.77 5.38
C LYS A 52 14.81 30.19 4.78
N LEU A 53 14.23 30.78 3.76
CA LEU A 53 13.06 30.26 3.06
C LEU A 53 13.36 28.92 2.37
N LYS A 54 14.51 28.78 1.71
CA LYS A 54 14.93 27.51 1.09
C LYS A 54 15.21 26.42 2.12
N ARG A 55 15.66 26.75 3.32
CA ARG A 55 15.94 25.79 4.38
C ARG A 55 14.66 25.21 5.00
N ASN A 56 13.58 25.98 5.00
CA ASN A 56 12.28 25.60 5.56
C ASN A 56 11.27 25.14 4.51
N THR A 57 11.56 25.26 3.21
CA THR A 57 10.69 24.76 2.14
C THR A 57 11.23 23.43 1.62
N ILE A 58 10.31 22.48 1.47
CA ILE A 58 10.59 21.22 0.81
C ILE A 58 11.04 21.54 -0.63
N THR A 59 12.24 21.15 -0.98
CA THR A 59 12.78 21.34 -2.33
C THR A 59 12.33 20.15 -3.21
N PRO A 60 12.19 20.33 -4.54
CA PRO A 60 11.87 19.21 -5.45
C PRO A 60 12.82 18.02 -5.29
N LEU A 61 14.09 18.27 -4.91
CA LEU A 61 15.06 17.21 -4.65
C LEU A 61 14.75 16.44 -3.35
N SER A 62 14.27 17.12 -2.29
CA SER A 62 13.87 16.45 -1.04
C SER A 62 12.55 15.70 -1.21
N GLU A 63 11.63 16.21 -2.03
CA GLU A 63 10.40 15.49 -2.42
C GLU A 63 10.75 14.19 -3.14
N LYS A 64 11.63 14.25 -4.13
CA LYS A 64 12.08 13.04 -4.85
C LYS A 64 12.73 12.03 -3.90
N LYS A 65 13.65 12.48 -3.04
CA LYS A 65 14.29 11.59 -2.04
C LYS A 65 13.28 10.95 -1.08
N SER A 66 12.25 11.69 -0.67
CA SER A 66 11.20 11.16 0.20
C SER A 66 10.36 10.09 -0.53
N ILE A 67 10.06 10.30 -1.81
CA ILE A 67 9.34 9.34 -2.64
C ILE A 67 10.21 8.10 -2.92
N ASP A 68 11.51 8.29 -3.15
CA ASP A 68 12.46 7.18 -3.35
C ASP A 68 12.69 6.34 -2.07
N ALA A 69 12.49 6.93 -0.89
CA ALA A 69 12.59 6.23 0.39
C ALA A 69 11.35 5.37 0.74
N LEU A 70 10.26 5.48 -0.02
CA LEU A 70 9.07 4.67 0.18
C LEU A 70 9.30 3.23 -0.30
N ASN A 71 8.86 2.26 0.51
CA ASN A 71 8.85 0.84 0.16
C ASN A 71 7.74 0.48 -0.86
N THR A 72 6.94 1.46 -1.25
CA THR A 72 5.89 1.33 -2.26
C THR A 72 6.40 1.88 -3.58
N GLY A 73 6.29 1.12 -4.65
CA GLY A 73 6.60 1.60 -6.00
C GLY A 73 5.56 2.62 -6.45
N ILE A 74 6.02 3.77 -6.95
CA ILE A 74 5.16 4.86 -7.42
C ILE A 74 5.61 5.23 -8.83
N LEU A 75 4.66 5.18 -9.76
CA LEU A 75 4.82 5.63 -11.13
C LEU A 75 3.69 6.60 -11.48
N PHE A 76 4.06 7.80 -11.85
CA PHE A 76 3.11 8.83 -12.28
C PHE A 76 3.30 9.12 -13.76
N CYS A 77 2.26 8.97 -14.55
CA CYS A 77 2.32 9.16 -15.98
C CYS A 77 1.13 9.98 -16.51
N ARG A 78 1.34 10.60 -17.65
CA ARG A 78 0.30 11.30 -18.40
C ARG A 78 -0.59 10.29 -19.13
N ASN A 79 -1.74 10.77 -19.64
CA ASN A 79 -2.68 9.95 -20.41
C ASN A 79 -2.09 9.35 -21.70
N ASP A 80 -1.09 9.98 -22.28
CA ASP A 80 -0.32 9.47 -23.43
C ASP A 80 0.70 8.38 -23.06
N GLY A 81 0.82 8.09 -21.76
CA GLY A 81 1.74 7.10 -21.20
C GLY A 81 3.12 7.65 -20.86
N GLN A 82 3.42 8.93 -21.13
CA GLN A 82 4.70 9.52 -20.75
C GLN A 82 4.89 9.48 -19.24
N ILE A 83 5.99 8.89 -18.79
CA ILE A 83 6.36 8.83 -17.38
C ILE A 83 6.85 10.21 -16.94
N LEU A 84 6.22 10.76 -15.90
CA LEU A 84 6.58 12.04 -15.30
C LEU A 84 7.40 11.84 -14.02
N LEU A 85 7.13 10.77 -13.28
CA LEU A 85 7.83 10.42 -12.06
C LEU A 85 7.80 8.92 -11.88
N ALA A 86 8.94 8.33 -11.55
CA ALA A 86 9.09 6.96 -11.09
C ALA A 86 10.05 6.95 -9.92
N ASN A 87 9.70 6.25 -8.85
CA ASN A 87 10.63 6.04 -7.75
C ASN A 87 11.49 4.78 -7.98
N HIS A 88 12.53 4.66 -7.19
CA HIS A 88 13.50 3.56 -7.30
C HIS A 88 12.84 2.18 -7.14
N CYS A 89 11.85 2.06 -6.26
CA CYS A 89 11.13 0.81 -6.01
C CYS A 89 10.40 0.29 -7.26
N ILE A 90 9.68 1.16 -8.00
CA ILE A 90 8.98 0.75 -9.22
C ILE A 90 9.94 0.47 -10.38
N SER A 91 11.05 1.24 -10.48
CA SER A 91 12.06 1.02 -11.51
C SER A 91 12.75 -0.35 -11.34
N ASN A 92 13.08 -0.70 -10.12
CA ASN A 92 13.63 -2.02 -9.80
C ASN A 92 12.63 -3.14 -10.14
N LEU A 93 11.36 -2.96 -9.77
CA LEU A 93 10.31 -3.94 -10.09
C LEU A 93 10.16 -4.13 -11.61
N MET A 94 10.18 -3.04 -12.39
CA MET A 94 10.15 -3.11 -13.85
C MET A 94 11.31 -3.93 -14.41
N THR A 95 12.51 -3.68 -13.90
CA THR A 95 13.71 -4.41 -14.32
C THR A 95 13.66 -5.88 -13.92
N GLU A 96 13.13 -6.19 -12.73
CA GLU A 96 12.99 -7.57 -12.27
C GLU A 96 11.97 -8.40 -13.06
N ILE A 97 10.85 -7.78 -13.48
CA ILE A 97 9.78 -8.47 -14.21
C ILE A 97 10.15 -8.64 -15.68
N PHE A 98 10.67 -7.58 -16.30
CA PHE A 98 10.78 -7.50 -17.76
C PHE A 98 12.22 -7.44 -18.28
N ASN A 99 13.23 -7.38 -17.41
CA ASN A 99 14.64 -7.15 -17.76
C ASN A 99 14.87 -5.90 -18.63
N LYS A 100 13.97 -4.92 -18.57
CA LYS A 100 14.05 -3.66 -19.32
C LYS A 100 13.34 -2.55 -18.56
N GLU A 101 13.79 -1.31 -18.78
CA GLU A 101 13.07 -0.13 -18.33
C GLU A 101 11.98 0.26 -19.32
N PHE A 102 10.82 0.67 -18.81
CA PHE A 102 9.74 1.15 -19.64
C PHE A 102 9.78 2.67 -19.76
N THR A 103 9.70 3.16 -20.98
CA THR A 103 9.53 4.59 -21.28
C THR A 103 8.08 5.05 -21.22
N SER A 104 7.12 4.09 -21.14
CA SER A 104 5.68 4.35 -21.12
C SER A 104 4.99 3.55 -20.01
N GLY A 105 4.27 4.27 -19.13
CA GLY A 105 3.49 3.67 -18.05
C GLY A 105 2.32 2.82 -18.57
N ILE A 106 1.74 3.17 -19.73
CA ILE A 106 0.66 2.38 -20.33
C ILE A 106 1.19 1.03 -20.84
N LYS A 107 2.36 1.02 -21.49
CA LYS A 107 2.99 -0.24 -21.92
C LYS A 107 3.30 -1.14 -20.74
N PHE A 108 3.80 -0.58 -19.64
CA PHE A 108 4.06 -1.32 -18.41
C PHE A 108 2.79 -1.98 -17.86
N ILE A 109 1.68 -1.26 -17.76
CA ILE A 109 0.40 -1.80 -17.28
C ILE A 109 -0.13 -2.90 -18.20
N ASN A 110 -0.08 -2.68 -19.52
CA ASN A 110 -0.59 -3.66 -20.48
C ASN A 110 0.21 -4.97 -20.41
N GLU A 111 1.52 -4.89 -20.26
CA GLU A 111 2.38 -6.08 -20.07
C GLU A 111 2.04 -6.82 -18.77
N ILE A 112 1.80 -6.10 -17.67
CA ILE A 112 1.38 -6.71 -16.41
C ILE A 112 0.01 -7.38 -16.54
N ARG A 113 -0.93 -6.75 -17.21
CA ARG A 113 -2.26 -7.34 -17.46
C ARG A 113 -2.17 -8.63 -18.27
N ASN A 114 -1.27 -8.69 -19.24
CA ASN A 114 -1.02 -9.89 -20.05
C ASN A 114 -0.47 -11.05 -19.21
N ILE A 115 0.35 -10.76 -18.20
CA ILE A 115 0.92 -11.78 -17.30
C ILE A 115 -0.10 -12.30 -16.28
N SER A 116 -1.03 -11.44 -15.84
CA SER A 116 -1.88 -11.72 -14.66
C SER A 116 -3.34 -12.08 -14.97
N ASN A 117 -3.77 -12.04 -16.22
CA ASN A 117 -5.14 -12.42 -16.67
C ASN A 117 -6.31 -11.76 -15.91
N ILE A 118 -6.11 -10.60 -15.27
CA ILE A 118 -7.13 -9.96 -14.42
C ILE A 118 -7.58 -8.63 -15.02
N GLN A 119 -8.89 -8.47 -15.18
CA GLN A 119 -9.56 -7.30 -15.80
C GLN A 119 -9.83 -6.13 -14.85
N ASN A 120 -9.41 -6.19 -13.58
CA ASN A 120 -9.70 -5.15 -12.58
C ASN A 120 -8.55 -4.13 -12.44
N GLN A 121 -8.87 -2.96 -11.88
CA GLN A 121 -7.91 -1.87 -11.60
C GLN A 121 -6.79 -2.26 -10.62
N GLN A 122 -6.88 -3.45 -10.01
CA GLN A 122 -5.89 -4.01 -9.10
C GLN A 122 -5.48 -5.40 -9.59
N THR A 123 -4.19 -5.64 -9.64
CA THR A 123 -3.61 -6.89 -10.11
C THR A 123 -2.54 -7.35 -9.14
N VAL A 124 -2.59 -8.63 -8.74
CA VAL A 124 -1.51 -9.25 -7.95
C VAL A 124 -0.66 -10.08 -8.89
N CYS A 125 0.62 -9.79 -8.96
CA CYS A 125 1.58 -10.56 -9.73
C CYS A 125 2.63 -11.19 -8.81
N LYS A 126 3.05 -12.42 -9.15
CA LYS A 126 4.16 -13.09 -8.48
C LYS A 126 5.43 -12.84 -9.28
N VAL A 127 6.42 -12.26 -8.63
CA VAL A 127 7.74 -11.98 -9.21
C VAL A 127 8.77 -12.73 -8.38
N LYS A 128 9.40 -13.76 -8.99
CA LYS A 128 10.30 -14.68 -8.28
C LYS A 128 9.61 -15.28 -7.03
N ASN A 129 10.01 -14.82 -5.86
CA ASN A 129 9.51 -15.31 -4.56
C ASN A 129 8.64 -14.29 -3.81
N SER A 130 8.29 -13.16 -4.46
CA SER A 130 7.53 -12.08 -3.87
C SER A 130 6.23 -11.82 -4.62
N TYR A 131 5.20 -11.39 -3.89
CA TYR A 131 3.92 -10.98 -4.44
C TYR A 131 3.81 -9.46 -4.42
N TYR A 132 3.48 -8.87 -5.57
CA TYR A 132 3.27 -7.43 -5.69
C TYR A 132 1.83 -7.15 -6.11
N MET A 133 1.17 -6.29 -5.35
CA MET A 133 -0.13 -5.74 -5.73
C MET A 133 0.10 -4.44 -6.50
N ILE A 134 -0.32 -4.42 -7.74
CA ILE A 134 -0.22 -3.27 -8.63
C ILE A 134 -1.61 -2.69 -8.82
N LYS A 135 -1.75 -1.39 -8.52
CA LYS A 135 -3.00 -0.65 -8.64
C LYS A 135 -2.81 0.54 -9.58
N GLN A 136 -3.73 0.69 -10.51
CA GLN A 136 -3.83 1.87 -11.36
C GLN A 136 -4.97 2.76 -10.86
N THR A 137 -4.69 4.04 -10.68
CA THR A 137 -5.68 5.06 -10.27
C THR A 137 -5.62 6.23 -11.25
N GLU A 138 -6.76 6.63 -11.75
CA GLU A 138 -6.88 7.82 -12.58
C GLU A 138 -7.03 9.05 -11.70
N MET A 139 -6.30 10.11 -12.03
CA MET A 139 -6.31 11.38 -11.30
C MET A 139 -6.44 12.55 -12.28
N TYR A 140 -7.17 13.58 -11.88
CA TYR A 140 -7.35 14.79 -12.67
C TYR A 140 -6.61 15.95 -12.03
N ILE A 141 -5.61 16.51 -12.75
CA ILE A 141 -4.87 17.69 -12.32
C ILE A 141 -5.13 18.80 -13.34
N LYS A 142 -5.70 19.93 -12.90
CA LYS A 142 -6.07 21.06 -13.78
C LYS A 142 -6.89 20.61 -15.01
N LYS A 143 -7.87 19.73 -14.81
CA LYS A 143 -8.75 19.14 -15.84
C LYS A 143 -8.04 18.23 -16.87
N LYS A 144 -6.78 17.84 -16.63
CA LYS A 144 -6.07 16.88 -17.48
C LYS A 144 -5.98 15.55 -16.76
N PRO A 145 -6.25 14.42 -17.45
CA PRO A 145 -6.13 13.09 -16.84
C PRO A 145 -4.67 12.67 -16.71
N TYR A 146 -4.37 12.02 -15.60
CA TYR A 146 -3.09 11.38 -15.27
C TYR A 146 -3.35 10.02 -14.67
N PHE A 147 -2.39 9.13 -14.78
CA PHE A 147 -2.42 7.82 -14.14
C PHE A 147 -1.37 7.73 -13.04
N LEU A 148 -1.81 7.31 -11.88
CA LEU A 148 -0.95 6.91 -10.77
C LEU A 148 -0.96 5.39 -10.70
N ILE A 149 0.21 4.79 -10.86
CA ILE A 149 0.42 3.36 -10.71
C ILE A 149 1.21 3.16 -9.42
N THR A 150 0.65 2.35 -8.52
CA THR A 150 1.32 2.00 -7.28
C THR A 150 1.58 0.50 -7.24
N SER A 151 2.75 0.10 -6.75
CA SER A 151 3.08 -1.29 -6.50
C SER A 151 3.47 -1.48 -5.04
N THR A 152 2.81 -2.42 -4.37
CA THR A 152 3.04 -2.72 -2.95
C THR A 152 3.45 -4.18 -2.83
N ASN A 153 4.52 -4.46 -2.10
CA ASN A 153 4.87 -5.83 -1.76
C ASN A 153 3.85 -6.36 -0.74
N VAL A 154 3.16 -7.44 -1.12
CA VAL A 154 2.11 -8.09 -0.32
C VAL A 154 2.46 -9.54 -0.02
N THR A 155 3.74 -9.88 -0.02
CA THR A 155 4.21 -11.27 0.17
C THR A 155 3.80 -11.82 1.52
N GLU A 156 3.98 -11.04 2.59
CA GLU A 156 3.58 -11.46 3.95
C GLU A 156 2.07 -11.66 4.05
N GLN A 157 1.28 -10.75 3.48
CA GLN A 157 -0.18 -10.84 3.48
C GLN A 157 -0.67 -12.07 2.69
N MET A 158 -0.05 -12.36 1.54
CA MET A 158 -0.39 -13.53 0.73
C MET A 158 0.00 -14.83 1.43
N ASN A 159 1.15 -14.90 2.06
CA ASN A 159 1.58 -16.05 2.84
C ASN A 159 0.65 -16.30 4.04
N ALA A 160 0.32 -15.25 4.81
CA ALA A 160 -0.63 -15.34 5.91
C ALA A 160 -2.03 -15.77 5.42
N MET A 161 -2.48 -15.27 4.29
CA MET A 161 -3.75 -15.70 3.69
C MET A 161 -3.74 -17.17 3.30
N GLN A 162 -2.66 -17.66 2.70
CA GLN A 162 -2.51 -19.08 2.37
C GLN A 162 -2.50 -19.96 3.62
N GLU A 163 -1.83 -19.54 4.68
CA GLU A 163 -1.82 -20.23 5.96
C GLU A 163 -3.22 -20.29 6.56
N LEU A 164 -3.95 -19.18 6.59
CA LEU A 164 -5.35 -19.13 7.05
C LEU A 164 -6.26 -20.07 6.25
N LEU A 165 -6.11 -20.11 4.92
CA LEU A 165 -6.88 -21.03 4.09
C LEU A 165 -6.56 -22.49 4.40
N SER A 166 -5.28 -22.83 4.63
CA SER A 166 -4.87 -24.17 5.02
C SER A 166 -5.42 -24.58 6.39
N LEU A 167 -5.37 -23.67 7.36
CA LEU A 167 -5.96 -23.89 8.70
C LEU A 167 -7.47 -24.06 8.61
N LYS A 168 -8.16 -23.25 7.83
CA LYS A 168 -9.60 -23.39 7.60
C LYS A 168 -9.95 -24.75 7.01
N ALA A 169 -9.20 -25.21 6.01
CA ALA A 169 -9.41 -26.54 5.41
C ALA A 169 -9.23 -27.66 6.45
N ARG A 170 -8.17 -27.56 7.29
CA ARG A 170 -7.92 -28.52 8.38
C ARG A 170 -9.04 -28.51 9.41
N LEU A 171 -9.56 -27.34 9.79
CA LEU A 171 -10.68 -27.24 10.74
C LEU A 171 -11.95 -27.88 10.19
N VAL A 172 -12.28 -27.65 8.91
CA VAL A 172 -13.42 -28.29 8.26
C VAL A 172 -13.26 -29.80 8.24
N GLN A 173 -12.09 -30.31 7.89
CA GLN A 173 -11.80 -31.75 7.90
C GLN A 173 -11.96 -32.34 9.30
N LYS A 174 -11.39 -31.72 10.33
CA LYS A 174 -11.53 -32.15 11.71
C LYS A 174 -12.97 -32.12 12.22
N GLY A 175 -13.73 -31.08 11.83
CA GLY A 175 -15.17 -30.98 12.12
C GLY A 175 -15.96 -32.16 11.53
N ASN A 176 -15.69 -32.50 10.26
CA ASN A 176 -16.34 -33.65 9.62
C ASN A 176 -15.97 -34.97 10.27
N GLU A 177 -14.69 -35.17 10.63
CA GLU A 177 -14.20 -36.34 11.33
C GLU A 177 -14.89 -36.50 12.71
N LEU A 178 -15.02 -35.43 13.47
CA LEU A 178 -15.68 -35.41 14.78
C LEU A 178 -17.16 -35.71 14.65
N ASN A 179 -17.87 -35.16 13.68
CA ASN A 179 -19.27 -35.47 13.39
C ASN A 179 -19.46 -36.94 13.03
N PHE A 180 -18.55 -37.50 12.23
CA PHE A 180 -18.58 -38.95 11.93
C PHE A 180 -18.38 -39.79 13.17
N GLN A 181 -17.43 -39.45 14.05
CA GLN A 181 -17.22 -40.17 15.31
C GLN A 181 -18.41 -40.07 16.26
N LEU A 182 -19.04 -38.89 16.36
CA LEU A 182 -20.24 -38.70 17.17
C LEU A 182 -21.40 -39.54 16.67
N ASN A 183 -21.64 -39.61 15.37
CA ASN A 183 -22.68 -40.46 14.80
C ASN A 183 -22.44 -41.94 15.06
N ASN A 184 -21.18 -42.40 14.98
CA ASN A 184 -20.80 -43.76 15.28
C ASN A 184 -21.00 -44.09 16.77
N LEU A 185 -20.63 -43.18 17.67
CA LEU A 185 -20.86 -43.32 19.10
C LEU A 185 -22.36 -43.39 19.44
N GLU A 186 -23.17 -42.53 18.83
CA GLU A 186 -24.62 -42.51 19.02
C GLU A 186 -25.25 -43.85 18.60
N THR A 187 -24.87 -44.38 17.42
CA THR A 187 -25.34 -45.69 16.94
C THR A 187 -24.92 -46.81 17.85
N SER A 188 -23.64 -46.84 18.28
CA SER A 188 -23.12 -47.86 19.17
C SER A 188 -23.81 -47.83 20.56
N CYS A 189 -24.07 -46.61 21.09
CA CYS A 189 -24.81 -46.47 22.36
C CYS A 189 -26.26 -46.96 22.23
N LYS A 190 -26.94 -46.64 21.12
CA LYS A 190 -28.32 -47.15 20.87
C LYS A 190 -28.35 -48.66 20.76
N GLU A 191 -27.43 -49.25 20.01
CA GLU A 191 -27.33 -50.71 19.89
C GLU A 191 -27.04 -51.37 21.22
N GLY A 192 -26.08 -50.85 21.99
CA GLY A 192 -25.76 -51.34 23.33
C GLY A 192 -26.94 -51.26 24.29
N ALA A 193 -27.70 -50.16 24.30
CA ALA A 193 -28.90 -50.01 25.11
C ALA A 193 -30.00 -51.02 24.71
N LEU A 194 -30.24 -51.20 23.41
CA LEU A 194 -31.21 -52.19 22.90
C LEU A 194 -30.82 -53.61 23.29
N LEU A 195 -29.52 -53.93 23.21
CA LEU A 195 -29.03 -55.26 23.62
C LEU A 195 -29.25 -55.51 25.10
N GLN A 196 -28.96 -54.52 25.96
CA GLN A 196 -29.22 -54.64 27.42
C GLN A 196 -30.71 -54.82 27.72
N ILE A 197 -31.60 -54.08 27.06
CA ILE A 197 -33.05 -54.23 27.23
C ILE A 197 -33.49 -55.62 26.79
N ARG A 198 -33.02 -56.09 25.62
CA ARG A 198 -33.33 -57.44 25.11
C ARG A 198 -32.90 -58.53 26.08
N THR A 199 -31.69 -58.46 26.65
CA THR A 199 -31.17 -59.40 27.64
C THR A 199 -32.02 -59.39 28.91
N LYS A 200 -32.36 -58.23 29.47
CA LYS A 200 -33.18 -58.08 30.65
C LYS A 200 -34.59 -58.64 30.45
N VAL A 201 -35.19 -58.38 29.29
CA VAL A 201 -36.53 -58.92 28.95
C VAL A 201 -36.47 -60.43 28.82
N HIS A 202 -35.47 -61.01 28.19
CA HIS A 202 -35.26 -62.44 28.06
C HIS A 202 -35.10 -63.11 29.44
N ASP A 203 -34.27 -62.53 30.33
CA ASP A 203 -34.06 -63.07 31.66
C ASP A 203 -35.32 -63.03 32.54
N LEU A 204 -36.07 -61.89 32.45
CA LEU A 204 -37.35 -61.74 33.15
C LEU A 204 -38.42 -62.80 32.68
N LEU A 205 -38.52 -62.95 31.35
CA LEU A 205 -39.42 -63.93 30.75
C LEU A 205 -39.00 -65.35 31.14
N GLY A 206 -37.73 -65.71 31.08
CA GLY A 206 -37.18 -66.97 31.45
C GLY A 206 -37.46 -67.33 32.97
N GLN A 207 -37.23 -66.32 33.85
CA GLN A 207 -37.59 -66.45 35.26
C GLN A 207 -39.10 -66.68 35.49
N LYS A 208 -39.95 -65.88 34.84
CA LYS A 208 -41.42 -66.03 34.97
C LYS A 208 -41.90 -67.40 34.45
N LEU A 209 -41.39 -67.80 33.27
CA LEU A 209 -41.69 -69.12 32.70
C LEU A 209 -41.28 -70.28 33.63
N SER A 210 -40.05 -70.18 34.17
CA SER A 210 -39.56 -71.22 35.14
C SER A 210 -40.42 -71.27 36.38
N VAL A 211 -40.86 -70.16 36.94
CA VAL A 211 -41.77 -70.12 38.11
C VAL A 211 -43.17 -70.65 37.72
N LEU A 212 -43.72 -70.41 36.53
CA LEU A 212 -44.96 -70.93 36.05
C LEU A 212 -44.87 -72.49 35.87
N LEU A 213 -43.81 -72.92 35.22
CA LEU A 213 -43.55 -74.37 35.05
C LEU A 213 -43.48 -75.09 36.38
N ARG A 214 -42.75 -74.54 37.36
CA ARG A 214 -42.64 -75.13 38.73
C ARG A 214 -43.99 -75.12 39.47
N LYS A 215 -44.83 -74.08 39.24
CA LYS A 215 -46.18 -74.10 39.85
C LYS A 215 -47.12 -75.11 39.21
N LEU A 216 -46.95 -75.40 37.90
CA LEU A 216 -47.70 -76.39 37.18
C LEU A 216 -47.28 -77.84 37.62
N GLN A 217 -45.99 -78.05 37.75
CA GLN A 217 -45.44 -79.36 38.25
C GLN A 217 -45.77 -79.69 39.71
N ASN A 218 -46.02 -78.68 40.54
CA ASN A 218 -46.42 -78.89 41.94
C ASN A 218 -47.93 -78.98 42.14
N LYS A 219 -48.73 -79.10 41.12
CA LYS A 219 -50.21 -79.25 41.15
C LYS A 219 -50.72 -80.65 40.81
N ASP A 220 -49.78 -81.51 40.44
CA ASP A 220 -50.01 -82.94 40.33
C ASP A 220 -49.50 -83.63 41.66
#